data_816aa5d0d63e0be5c107c43a29f3308c
#
_entry.id   816aa5d0d63e0be5c107c43a29f3308c
#
_cell.length_a   1.000
_cell.length_b   1.000
_cell.length_c   1.000
_cell.angle_alpha   90.00
_cell.angle_beta   90.00
_cell.angle_gamma   90.00
#
_symmetry.space_group_name_H-M   'P 1'
#
loop_
_entity.id
_entity.type
_entity.pdbx_description
1 polymer ?
#
loop_
_entity_poly.entity_id
_entity_poly.type
_entity_poly.pdbx_seq_one_letter_code
_entity_poly.pdbx_strand_id
1 'polypeptide(L)'
;MVKPPLSMKPTGWFQVAWSDEIEVDSVHIMKYFGQELIAWRAESGQLTVMNAYCEHLGAHLGYGGTVKGEVLQCPFHGWQWSQQGRNVCIPYEDRPNRGRRIRTYPVVERNESVYIWH
;
A
#
# COMPACT_ATOMS: atom_id res chain seq x y z
N MET A 1 12.58 28.81 20.49
CA MET A 1 12.29 28.00 19.31
C MET A 1 10.80 27.92 19.09
N VAL A 2 10.37 28.25 17.90
CA VAL A 2 8.97 28.16 17.57
C VAL A 2 8.65 26.71 17.24
N LYS A 3 7.71 26.12 17.97
CA LYS A 3 7.24 24.78 17.62
C LYS A 3 6.37 24.88 16.34
N PRO A 4 6.56 23.96 15.40
CA PRO A 4 5.63 23.86 14.29
C PRO A 4 4.22 23.59 14.82
N PRO A 5 3.19 24.06 14.17
CA PRO A 5 1.82 23.68 14.54
C PRO A 5 1.68 22.16 14.57
N LEU A 6 0.86 21.64 15.49
CA LEU A 6 0.68 20.20 15.61
C LEU A 6 0.17 19.56 14.32
N SER A 7 -0.53 20.32 13.50
CA SER A 7 -1.00 19.87 12.20
C SER A 7 0.09 19.86 11.14
N MET A 8 1.23 20.50 11.41
CA MET A 8 2.31 20.61 10.42
C MET A 8 3.25 19.42 10.57
N LYS A 9 3.12 18.47 9.69
CA LYS A 9 4.00 17.32 9.64
C LYS A 9 5.16 17.62 8.69
N PRO A 10 6.38 17.12 8.99
CA PRO A 10 7.45 17.22 8.00
C PRO A 10 7.01 16.60 6.68
N THR A 11 7.36 17.25 5.58
CA THR A 11 7.07 16.74 4.24
C THR A 11 8.38 16.34 3.59
N GLY A 12 8.41 15.21 2.93
CA GLY A 12 9.61 14.77 2.25
C GLY A 12 9.68 13.27 2.08
N TRP A 13 10.87 12.79 1.80
CA TRP A 13 11.15 11.37 1.66
C TRP A 13 11.54 10.78 3.01
N PHE A 14 10.85 9.71 3.39
CA PHE A 14 11.12 9.01 4.65
C PHE A 14 11.47 7.57 4.37
N GLN A 15 12.56 7.09 4.96
CA GLN A 15 12.91 5.68 4.88
C GLN A 15 11.95 4.86 5.75
N VAL A 16 11.34 3.85 5.17
CA VAL A 16 10.34 3.03 5.86
C VAL A 16 10.71 1.56 5.95
N ALA A 17 11.64 1.10 5.12
CA ALA A 17 12.04 -0.31 5.10
C ALA A 17 13.37 -0.48 4.36
N TRP A 18 13.93 -1.67 4.47
CA TRP A 18 14.99 -2.13 3.58
C TRP A 18 14.35 -2.87 2.42
N SER A 19 14.95 -2.75 1.23
CA SER A 19 14.37 -3.38 0.02
C SER A 19 14.22 -4.89 0.16
N ASP A 20 15.16 -5.55 0.83
CA ASP A 20 15.15 -7.01 1.00
C ASP A 20 14.13 -7.50 2.03
N GLU A 21 13.55 -6.60 2.83
CA GLU A 21 12.47 -6.98 3.74
C GLU A 21 11.16 -7.25 2.99
N ILE A 22 11.04 -6.77 1.76
CA ILE A 22 9.79 -6.87 0.98
C ILE A 22 10.05 -7.73 -0.25
N GLU A 23 9.77 -9.01 -0.11
CA GLU A 23 9.98 -9.96 -1.18
C GLU A 23 8.87 -9.90 -2.24
N VAL A 24 9.18 -10.42 -3.43
CA VAL A 24 8.17 -10.60 -4.48
C VAL A 24 7.03 -11.46 -3.96
N ASP A 25 5.80 -11.13 -4.34
CA ASP A 25 4.59 -11.83 -3.93
C ASP A 25 4.32 -11.78 -2.42
N SER A 26 4.93 -10.82 -1.71
CA SER A 26 4.71 -10.65 -0.28
C SER A 26 4.01 -9.34 0.05
N VAL A 27 3.37 -9.30 1.22
CA VAL A 27 2.77 -8.09 1.79
C VAL A 27 3.44 -7.82 3.12
N HIS A 28 4.02 -6.63 3.26
CA HIS A 28 4.77 -6.21 4.44
C HIS A 28 3.98 -5.14 5.20
N ILE A 29 3.72 -5.37 6.48
CA ILE A 29 2.94 -4.44 7.32
C ILE A 29 3.89 -3.42 7.94
N MET A 30 3.50 -2.14 7.87
CA MET A 30 4.27 -1.05 8.47
C MET A 30 3.33 -0.12 9.21
N LYS A 31 3.89 0.63 10.16
CA LYS A 31 3.15 1.68 10.85
C LYS A 31 3.99 2.94 10.87
N TYR A 32 3.53 3.96 10.15
CA TYR A 32 4.19 5.26 10.06
C TYR A 32 3.16 6.38 10.04
N PHE A 33 3.55 7.53 10.57
CA PHE A 33 2.71 8.73 10.55
C PHE A 33 1.35 8.53 11.24
N GLY A 34 1.33 7.66 12.27
CA GLY A 34 0.10 7.33 12.97
C GLY A 34 -0.89 6.47 12.20
N GLN A 35 -0.47 5.88 11.09
CA GLN A 35 -1.31 5.05 10.22
C GLN A 35 -0.68 3.70 9.97
N GLU A 36 -1.53 2.71 9.72
CA GLU A 36 -1.04 1.42 9.25
C GLU A 36 -0.97 1.42 7.73
N LEU A 37 0.19 1.05 7.23
CA LEU A 37 0.50 0.98 5.82
C LEU A 37 0.91 -0.44 5.46
N ILE A 38 0.78 -0.77 4.19
CA ILE A 38 1.36 -1.99 3.65
C ILE A 38 2.26 -1.66 2.47
N ALA A 39 3.31 -2.45 2.34
CA ALA A 39 4.15 -2.46 1.15
C ALA A 39 4.03 -3.84 0.52
N TRP A 40 3.80 -3.90 -0.77
CA TRP A 40 3.71 -5.17 -1.45
C TRP A 40 4.46 -5.11 -2.78
N ARG A 41 5.03 -6.23 -3.14
CA ARG A 41 5.85 -6.32 -4.35
C ARG A 41 5.17 -7.25 -5.34
N ALA A 42 4.85 -6.68 -6.50
CA ALA A 42 4.23 -7.43 -7.58
C ALA A 42 5.20 -8.44 -8.18
N GLU A 43 4.68 -9.36 -8.96
CA GLU A 43 5.48 -10.38 -9.64
C GLU A 43 6.58 -9.76 -10.51
N SER A 44 6.31 -8.60 -11.11
CA SER A 44 7.30 -7.85 -11.88
C SER A 44 8.44 -7.28 -11.04
N GLY A 45 8.30 -7.28 -9.72
CA GLY A 45 9.25 -6.66 -8.80
C GLY A 45 8.90 -5.23 -8.41
N GLN A 46 7.87 -4.64 -9.02
CA GLN A 46 7.45 -3.28 -8.68
C GLN A 46 6.88 -3.23 -7.27
N LEU A 47 7.37 -2.26 -6.50
CA LEU A 47 6.95 -2.06 -5.11
C LEU A 47 5.87 -1.00 -5.02
N THR A 48 4.84 -1.28 -4.24
CA THR A 48 3.74 -0.34 -3.97
C THR A 48 3.60 -0.18 -2.46
N VAL A 49 3.42 1.06 -2.02
CA VAL A 49 3.09 1.37 -0.62
C VAL A 49 1.74 2.05 -0.59
N MET A 50 0.85 1.56 0.26
CA MET A 50 -0.52 2.09 0.34
C MET A 50 -1.07 1.93 1.75
N ASN A 51 -2.19 2.58 2.02
CA ASN A 51 -2.92 2.38 3.27
C ASN A 51 -3.32 0.90 3.40
N ALA A 52 -3.32 0.40 4.63
CA ALA A 52 -3.50 -1.02 4.89
C ALA A 52 -4.93 -1.53 4.75
N TYR A 53 -5.92 -0.64 4.77
CA TYR A 53 -7.31 -1.05 4.84
C TYR A 53 -8.00 -1.03 3.49
N CYS A 54 -8.68 -2.14 3.18
CA CYS A 54 -9.49 -2.27 1.98
C CYS A 54 -10.68 -1.31 2.06
N GLU A 55 -10.89 -0.50 1.03
CA GLU A 55 -11.98 0.48 0.97
C GLU A 55 -13.36 -0.17 0.76
N HIS A 56 -13.45 -1.49 0.68
CA HIS A 56 -14.72 -2.20 0.61
C HIS A 56 -15.35 -2.31 1.99
N LEU A 57 -14.75 -3.10 2.90
CA LEU A 57 -15.29 -3.34 4.24
C LEU A 57 -14.27 -3.07 5.34
N GLY A 58 -13.19 -2.37 5.04
CA GLY A 58 -12.18 -2.03 6.02
C GLY A 58 -11.27 -3.19 6.44
N ALA A 59 -11.23 -4.27 5.67
CA ALA A 59 -10.34 -5.38 5.95
C ALA A 59 -8.88 -4.94 5.85
N HIS A 60 -8.06 -5.37 6.82
CA HIS A 60 -6.63 -5.07 6.80
C HIS A 60 -5.94 -5.99 5.79
N LEU A 61 -5.40 -5.38 4.73
CA LEU A 61 -4.80 -6.12 3.62
C LEU A 61 -3.49 -6.83 3.97
N GLY A 62 -2.85 -6.43 5.07
CA GLY A 62 -1.65 -7.09 5.56
C GLY A 62 -1.93 -8.44 6.23
N TYR A 63 -3.17 -8.66 6.66
CA TYR A 63 -3.59 -9.90 7.31
C TYR A 63 -4.45 -10.70 6.36
N GLY A 64 -3.81 -11.54 5.55
CA GLY A 64 -4.51 -12.42 4.61
C GLY A 64 -4.62 -11.88 3.19
N GLY A 65 -4.21 -10.64 2.94
CA GLY A 65 -4.12 -10.15 1.57
C GLY A 65 -3.05 -10.90 0.79
N THR A 66 -3.31 -11.15 -0.49
CA THR A 66 -2.38 -11.90 -1.33
C THR A 66 -2.08 -11.15 -2.62
N VAL A 67 -0.83 -11.24 -3.06
CA VAL A 67 -0.41 -10.69 -4.34
C VAL A 67 -0.77 -11.68 -5.44
N LYS A 68 -1.45 -11.19 -6.47
CA LYS A 68 -1.82 -11.98 -7.65
C LYS A 68 -1.25 -11.28 -8.89
N GLY A 69 -0.05 -11.68 -9.31
CA GLY A 69 0.62 -11.01 -10.41
C GLY A 69 0.94 -9.56 -10.08
N GLU A 70 0.23 -8.63 -10.70
CA GLU A 70 0.45 -7.20 -10.53
C GLU A 70 -0.62 -6.51 -9.69
N VAL A 71 -1.49 -7.29 -9.01
CA VAL A 71 -2.56 -6.76 -8.17
C VAL A 71 -2.53 -7.38 -6.78
N LEU A 72 -3.14 -6.69 -5.83
CA LEU A 72 -3.30 -7.15 -4.45
C LEU A 72 -4.76 -7.57 -4.24
N GLN A 73 -4.97 -8.78 -3.74
CA GLN A 73 -6.31 -9.30 -3.50
C GLN A 73 -6.66 -9.25 -2.01
N CYS A 74 -7.80 -8.64 -1.72
CA CYS A 74 -8.35 -8.58 -0.37
C CYS A 74 -8.80 -9.98 0.09
N PRO A 75 -8.53 -10.37 1.36
CA PRO A 75 -8.98 -11.67 1.87
C PRO A 75 -10.50 -11.77 2.00
N PHE A 76 -11.21 -10.62 2.11
CA PHE A 76 -12.66 -10.60 2.13
C PHE A 76 -13.20 -10.35 0.72
N HIS A 77 -14.04 -11.22 0.23
CA HIS A 77 -14.74 -11.09 -1.06
C HIS A 77 -13.84 -10.99 -2.29
N GLY A 78 -12.52 -11.06 -2.15
CA GLY A 78 -11.62 -11.14 -3.28
C GLY A 78 -11.46 -9.88 -4.13
N TRP A 79 -11.83 -8.71 -3.62
CA TRP A 79 -11.60 -7.46 -4.36
C TRP A 79 -10.12 -7.31 -4.66
N GLN A 80 -9.80 -6.93 -5.89
CA GLN A 80 -8.41 -6.75 -6.32
C GLN A 80 -8.10 -5.28 -6.55
N TRP A 81 -6.91 -4.88 -6.13
CA TRP A 81 -6.44 -3.50 -6.15
C TRP A 81 -5.16 -3.38 -6.95
N SER A 82 -5.11 -2.37 -7.82
CA SER A 82 -3.92 -2.10 -8.62
C SER A 82 -2.85 -1.39 -7.81
N GLN A 83 -1.67 -1.23 -8.42
CA GLN A 83 -0.56 -0.49 -7.83
C GLN A 83 -0.87 1.00 -7.68
N GLN A 84 -1.89 1.51 -8.35
CA GLN A 84 -2.36 2.88 -8.19
C GLN A 84 -3.48 3.00 -7.15
N GLY A 85 -3.79 1.93 -6.43
CA GLY A 85 -4.82 1.92 -5.42
C GLY A 85 -6.24 1.90 -5.97
N ARG A 86 -6.42 1.52 -7.22
CA ARG A 86 -7.73 1.44 -7.86
C ARG A 86 -8.29 0.03 -7.77
N ASN A 87 -9.60 -0.10 -7.56
CA ASN A 87 -10.24 -1.39 -7.67
C ASN A 87 -10.26 -1.83 -9.14
N VAL A 88 -9.74 -3.02 -9.41
CA VAL A 88 -9.62 -3.54 -10.78
C VAL A 88 -10.43 -4.80 -11.02
N CYS A 89 -10.92 -5.45 -9.96
CA CYS A 89 -11.73 -6.65 -10.10
C CYS A 89 -12.58 -6.89 -8.86
N ILE A 90 -13.81 -7.23 -9.07
CA ILE A 90 -14.73 -7.73 -8.04
C ILE A 90 -15.22 -9.08 -8.57
N PRO A 91 -14.83 -10.22 -7.95
CA PRO A 91 -15.09 -11.54 -8.54
C PRO A 91 -16.55 -11.87 -8.82
N TYR A 92 -17.47 -11.27 -8.08
CA TYR A 92 -18.90 -11.53 -8.22
C TYR A 92 -19.64 -10.44 -9.00
N GLU A 93 -18.91 -9.52 -9.65
CA GLU A 93 -19.48 -8.44 -10.46
C GLU A 93 -18.79 -8.34 -11.81
N ASP A 94 -19.52 -7.82 -12.81
CA ASP A 94 -18.99 -7.65 -14.16
C ASP A 94 -18.00 -6.49 -14.28
N ARG A 95 -18.05 -5.54 -13.34
CA ARG A 95 -17.23 -4.32 -13.41
C ARG A 95 -16.55 -4.05 -12.09
N PRO A 96 -15.34 -3.46 -12.12
CA PRO A 96 -14.72 -2.93 -10.91
C PRO A 96 -15.48 -1.70 -10.40
N ASN A 97 -15.28 -1.38 -9.14
CA ASN A 97 -15.82 -0.16 -8.54
C ASN A 97 -14.82 0.97 -8.74
N ARG A 98 -15.11 1.87 -9.66
CA ARG A 98 -14.21 2.96 -10.03
C ARG A 98 -14.19 4.10 -9.02
N GLY A 99 -15.17 4.16 -8.13
CA GLY A 99 -15.25 5.20 -7.11
C GLY A 99 -14.44 4.88 -5.86
N ARG A 100 -14.02 3.65 -5.67
CA ARG A 100 -13.25 3.24 -4.50
C ARG A 100 -11.76 3.29 -4.80
N ARG A 101 -11.01 3.90 -3.88
CA ARG A 101 -9.55 4.01 -4.00
C ARG A 101 -8.90 3.79 -2.65
N ILE A 102 -7.73 3.18 -2.67
CA ILE A 102 -6.85 3.12 -1.52
C ILE A 102 -5.73 4.13 -1.77
N ARG A 103 -5.44 4.95 -0.77
CA ARG A 103 -4.36 5.93 -0.90
C ARG A 103 -3.02 5.22 -1.08
N THR A 104 -2.29 5.60 -2.12
CA THR A 104 -0.92 5.14 -2.36
C THR A 104 0.06 6.25 -2.08
N TYR A 105 1.30 5.88 -1.85
CA TYR A 105 2.38 6.81 -1.58
C TYR A 105 3.46 6.69 -2.65
N PRO A 106 3.99 7.81 -3.16
CA PRO A 106 5.16 7.71 -4.04
C PRO A 106 6.27 6.94 -3.34
N VAL A 107 6.87 6.00 -4.04
CA VAL A 107 7.88 5.12 -3.48
C VAL A 107 9.13 5.15 -4.34
N VAL A 108 10.30 5.16 -3.68
CA VAL A 108 11.60 5.06 -4.33
C VAL A 108 12.44 4.05 -3.58
N GLU A 109 13.09 3.17 -4.32
CA GLU A 109 14.11 2.28 -3.77
C GLU A 109 15.48 2.81 -4.19
N ARG A 110 16.37 3.02 -3.21
CA ARG A 110 17.73 3.50 -3.47
C ARG A 110 18.65 2.99 -2.38
N ASN A 111 19.83 2.49 -2.79
CA ASN A 111 20.83 1.96 -1.85
C ASN A 111 20.24 0.91 -0.91
N GLU A 112 19.43 -0.01 -1.47
CA GLU A 112 18.79 -1.10 -0.74
C GLU A 112 17.78 -0.61 0.33
N SER A 113 17.39 0.64 0.26
CA SER A 113 16.40 1.24 1.17
C SER A 113 15.14 1.64 0.42
N VAL A 114 14.03 1.59 1.12
CA VAL A 114 12.73 2.00 0.58
C VAL A 114 12.33 3.32 1.22
N TYR A 115 12.04 4.31 0.39
CA TYR A 115 11.59 5.63 0.82
C TYR A 115 10.20 5.91 0.28
N ILE A 116 9.37 6.55 1.08
CA ILE A 116 8.08 7.06 0.62
C ILE A 116 8.02 8.57 0.80
N TRP A 117 7.24 9.21 -0.06
CA TRP A 117 6.93 10.63 0.07
C TRP A 117 5.67 10.80 0.92
N HIS A 118 5.81 11.63 1.92
CA HIS A 118 4.69 11.91 2.81
C HIS A 118 4.57 13.41 3.09
#